data_0d33411357a0f3784dbafde72d6de52f
#
_entry.id   0d33411357a0f3784dbafde72d6de52f
#
_cell.length_a   1.000
_cell.length_b   1.000
_cell.length_c   1.000
_cell.angle_alpha   90.00
_cell.angle_beta   90.00
_cell.angle_gamma   90.00
#
_symmetry.space_group_name_H-M   'P 1'
#
loop_
_entity.id
_entity.type
_entity.pdbx_description
1 polymer ?
#
loop_
_entity_poly.entity_id
_entity_poly.type
_entity_poly.pdbx_seq_one_letter_code
_entity_poly.pdbx_strand_id
1 'polypeptide(L)'
;MKRMGLIMALMLAVSELFAAQTWKNETLRYTMYLGPIKAGEASLATKNIKRNGQDVVRMDLIARTTSAVEKIFSLNDTLTTIVNPKDAAPVYFQKHCFEGDDIVKERVTFSTTSDGRCSASMRKDYKDGRVKEKTATSKSQVYDMVSVVGFARAINTGNLYKGKRFSFKLADACEIIDEVLIYQGKEVVKINSKKFSCMVFRLVEPYQEKGKAKERDILTIYVSDDAQRTIVQMDIKFKVGSAKAKIIL
;
A
#
# COMPACT_ATOMS: atom_id res chain seq x y z
N MET A 1 -34.95 -23.86 3.16
CA MET A 1 -33.94 -23.85 4.24
C MET A 1 -32.49 -24.13 3.81
N LYS A 2 -32.19 -24.69 2.61
CA LYS A 2 -30.81 -24.99 2.16
C LYS A 2 -29.99 -23.80 1.62
N ARG A 3 -30.64 -22.68 1.26
CA ARG A 3 -29.95 -21.49 0.69
C ARG A 3 -29.36 -20.50 1.74
N MET A 4 -29.89 -20.53 2.96
CA MET A 4 -29.41 -19.65 4.04
C MET A 4 -28.07 -20.12 4.65
N GLY A 5 -27.82 -21.43 4.64
CA GLY A 5 -26.55 -22.01 5.10
C GLY A 5 -25.35 -21.69 4.19
N LEU A 6 -25.58 -21.54 2.88
CA LEU A 6 -24.52 -21.25 1.91
C LEU A 6 -24.05 -19.79 1.98
N ILE A 7 -24.95 -18.85 2.28
CA ILE A 7 -24.61 -17.41 2.42
C ILE A 7 -23.86 -17.17 3.74
N MET A 8 -24.22 -17.88 4.80
CA MET A 8 -23.51 -17.80 6.08
C MET A 8 -22.11 -18.41 6.02
N ALA A 9 -21.92 -19.50 5.26
CA ALA A 9 -20.60 -20.09 5.02
C ALA A 9 -19.69 -19.19 4.16
N LEU A 10 -20.26 -18.42 3.22
CA LEU A 10 -19.50 -17.48 2.39
C LEU A 10 -19.07 -16.24 3.17
N MET A 11 -19.85 -15.78 4.16
CA MET A 11 -19.46 -14.67 5.05
C MET A 11 -18.40 -15.06 6.07
N LEU A 12 -18.35 -16.33 6.50
CA LEU A 12 -17.32 -16.84 7.40
C LEU A 12 -15.96 -17.01 6.68
N ALA A 13 -15.95 -17.29 5.38
CA ALA A 13 -14.71 -17.46 4.61
C ALA A 13 -13.94 -16.14 4.37
N VAL A 14 -14.61 -14.98 4.46
CA VAL A 14 -13.95 -13.67 4.30
C VAL A 14 -13.27 -13.22 5.59
N SER A 15 -13.74 -13.67 6.77
CA SER A 15 -13.15 -13.28 8.07
C SER A 15 -11.82 -13.97 8.39
N GLU A 16 -11.44 -15.03 7.67
CA GLU A 16 -10.17 -15.73 7.86
C GLU A 16 -8.98 -15.10 7.13
N LEU A 17 -9.21 -14.11 6.26
CA LEU A 17 -8.14 -13.44 5.50
C LEU A 17 -7.27 -12.51 6.34
N PHE A 18 -7.78 -12.03 7.47
CA PHE A 18 -7.08 -11.07 8.30
C PHE A 18 -6.80 -11.66 9.69
N ALA A 19 -5.53 -11.65 10.10
CA ALA A 19 -5.19 -11.82 11.50
C ALA A 19 -5.72 -10.58 12.26
N ALA A 20 -6.12 -10.75 13.52
CA ALA A 20 -6.39 -9.61 14.39
C ALA A 20 -5.10 -8.80 14.55
N GLN A 21 -4.84 -7.89 13.62
CA GLN A 21 -3.65 -7.03 13.63
C GLN A 21 -3.79 -6.04 14.76
N THR A 22 -2.92 -6.12 15.76
CA THR A 22 -2.80 -5.06 16.75
C THR A 22 -1.98 -3.92 16.12
N TRP A 23 -2.67 -2.87 15.70
CA TRP A 23 -2.02 -1.66 15.20
C TRP A 23 -1.37 -0.92 16.36
N LYS A 24 -0.05 -0.79 16.32
CA LYS A 24 0.71 -0.04 17.32
C LYS A 24 0.95 1.38 16.83
N ASN A 25 0.97 2.34 17.76
CA ASN A 25 1.50 3.66 17.48
C ASN A 25 3.01 3.54 17.34
N GLU A 26 3.52 3.70 16.14
CA GLU A 26 4.94 3.54 15.82
C GLU A 26 5.37 4.46 14.67
N THR A 27 6.67 4.68 14.55
CA THR A 27 7.26 5.33 13.37
C THR A 27 8.46 4.51 12.92
N LEU A 28 8.33 3.88 11.75
CA LEU A 28 9.42 3.17 11.08
C LEU A 28 10.17 4.18 10.21
N ARG A 29 11.51 4.18 10.29
CA ARG A 29 12.37 5.07 9.50
C ARG A 29 13.20 4.24 8.52
N TYR A 30 13.44 4.81 7.34
CA TYR A 30 14.12 4.12 6.26
C TYR A 30 15.19 4.99 5.63
N THR A 31 16.31 4.38 5.22
CA THR A 31 17.21 4.94 4.23
C THR A 31 16.79 4.48 2.85
N MET A 32 16.64 5.42 1.92
CA MET A 32 16.33 5.15 0.51
C MET A 32 17.61 5.11 -0.32
N TYR A 33 17.70 4.14 -1.23
CA TYR A 33 18.82 3.93 -2.12
C TYR A 33 18.34 3.89 -3.58
N LEU A 34 19.12 4.51 -4.47
CA LEU A 34 19.06 4.36 -5.93
C LEU A 34 20.33 3.61 -6.35
N GLY A 35 20.20 2.31 -6.63
CA GLY A 35 21.37 1.45 -6.77
C GLY A 35 22.24 1.48 -5.50
N PRO A 36 23.55 1.83 -5.57
CA PRO A 36 24.44 1.92 -4.41
C PRO A 36 24.35 3.26 -3.67
N ILE A 37 23.69 4.27 -4.25
CA ILE A 37 23.71 5.65 -3.74
C ILE A 37 22.62 5.82 -2.67
N LYS A 38 23.01 6.35 -1.49
CA LYS A 38 22.04 6.83 -0.49
C LYS A 38 21.34 8.07 -1.05
N ALA A 39 20.07 7.90 -1.46
CA ALA A 39 19.34 8.92 -2.19
C ALA A 39 18.39 9.74 -1.31
N GLY A 40 17.98 9.19 -0.16
CA GLY A 40 16.99 9.87 0.66
C GLY A 40 16.66 9.14 1.94
N GLU A 41 15.65 9.65 2.62
CA GLU A 41 15.07 9.06 3.82
C GLU A 41 13.54 9.00 3.70
N ALA A 42 12.95 7.99 4.31
CA ALA A 42 11.52 7.88 4.42
C ALA A 42 11.11 7.52 5.84
N SER A 43 9.87 7.83 6.20
CA SER A 43 9.26 7.37 7.44
C SER A 43 7.82 6.94 7.19
N LEU A 44 7.40 5.88 7.88
CA LEU A 44 6.03 5.40 7.94
C LEU A 44 5.57 5.46 9.39
N ALA A 45 4.74 6.44 9.70
CA ALA A 45 4.11 6.57 11.02
C ALA A 45 2.73 5.92 11.01
N THR A 46 2.43 5.13 12.03
CA THR A 46 1.12 4.50 12.27
C THR A 46 0.55 5.01 13.58
N LYS A 47 -0.69 5.46 13.59
CA LYS A 47 -1.38 5.98 14.77
C LYS A 47 -2.83 5.50 14.82
N ASN A 48 -3.24 4.97 15.97
CA ASN A 48 -4.65 4.73 16.27
C ASN A 48 -5.31 6.07 16.62
N ILE A 49 -6.39 6.41 15.93
CA ILE A 49 -7.13 7.67 16.12
C ILE A 49 -8.65 7.41 16.10
N LYS A 50 -9.42 8.40 16.54
CA LYS A 50 -10.87 8.42 16.34
C LYS A 50 -11.22 9.37 15.19
N ARG A 51 -12.10 8.91 14.29
CA ARG A 51 -12.69 9.73 13.23
C ARG A 51 -14.20 9.51 13.23
N ASN A 52 -14.97 10.59 13.42
CA ASN A 52 -16.43 10.53 13.52
C ASN A 52 -16.92 9.48 14.54
N GLY A 53 -16.24 9.39 15.71
CA GLY A 53 -16.56 8.43 16.77
C GLY A 53 -16.08 7.00 16.55
N GLN A 54 -15.57 6.65 15.36
CA GLN A 54 -15.06 5.31 15.04
C GLN A 54 -13.54 5.23 15.24
N ASP A 55 -13.08 4.07 15.73
CA ASP A 55 -11.65 3.77 15.79
C ASP A 55 -11.13 3.45 14.41
N VAL A 56 -10.10 4.17 14.00
CA VAL A 56 -9.43 4.01 12.69
C VAL A 56 -7.91 4.11 12.87
N VAL A 57 -7.17 3.65 11.89
CA VAL A 57 -5.71 3.74 11.86
C VAL A 57 -5.29 4.75 10.80
N ARG A 58 -4.51 5.74 11.21
CA ARG A 58 -3.84 6.67 10.31
C ARG A 58 -2.43 6.18 10.03
N MET A 59 -2.04 6.16 8.76
CA MET A 59 -0.67 5.92 8.32
C MET A 59 -0.19 7.10 7.49
N ASP A 60 0.96 7.67 7.88
CA ASP A 60 1.63 8.77 7.17
C ASP A 60 2.96 8.26 6.63
N LEU A 61 3.10 8.24 5.30
CA LEU A 61 4.37 7.97 4.61
C LEU A 61 4.95 9.30 4.15
N ILE A 62 6.18 9.59 4.60
CA ILE A 62 6.93 10.77 4.19
C ILE A 62 8.22 10.27 3.54
N ALA A 63 8.54 10.79 2.35
CA ALA A 63 9.78 10.45 1.64
C ALA A 63 10.44 11.73 1.11
N ARG A 64 11.76 11.85 1.32
CA ARG A 64 12.54 13.01 0.91
C ARG A 64 13.90 12.59 0.39
N THR A 65 14.35 13.23 -0.69
CA THR A 65 15.75 13.09 -1.15
C THR A 65 16.71 13.84 -0.24
N THR A 66 17.96 13.38 -0.20
CA THR A 66 19.05 14.13 0.46
C THR A 66 19.51 15.28 -0.42
N SER A 67 20.10 16.33 0.18
CA SER A 67 20.62 17.49 -0.54
C SER A 67 21.67 17.12 -1.62
N ALA A 68 22.40 16.02 -1.43
CA ALA A 68 23.38 15.52 -2.40
C ALA A 68 22.72 15.02 -3.71
N VAL A 69 21.49 14.48 -3.63
CA VAL A 69 20.75 13.93 -4.77
C VAL A 69 19.68 14.91 -5.28
N GLU A 70 19.26 15.87 -4.46
CA GLU A 70 18.21 16.83 -4.75
C GLU A 70 18.43 17.61 -6.05
N LYS A 71 19.70 17.90 -6.39
CA LYS A 71 20.07 18.58 -7.65
C LYS A 71 19.84 17.73 -8.90
N ILE A 72 19.77 16.40 -8.76
CA ILE A 72 19.53 15.45 -9.86
C ILE A 72 18.06 15.05 -9.87
N PHE A 73 17.49 14.78 -8.69
CA PHE A 73 16.10 14.37 -8.52
C PHE A 73 15.62 14.84 -7.13
N SER A 74 14.69 15.78 -7.14
CA SER A 74 14.06 16.28 -5.90
C SER A 74 12.77 15.53 -5.63
N LEU A 75 12.65 14.93 -4.44
CA LEU A 75 11.47 14.27 -3.93
C LEU A 75 11.14 14.81 -2.54
N ASN A 76 9.91 15.27 -2.36
CA ASN A 76 9.38 15.66 -1.06
C ASN A 76 7.90 15.28 -0.99
N ASP A 77 7.65 14.00 -0.73
CA ASP A 77 6.33 13.42 -0.78
C ASP A 77 5.77 13.20 0.62
N THR A 78 4.48 13.45 0.76
CA THR A 78 3.69 13.11 1.95
C THR A 78 2.40 12.43 1.51
N LEU A 79 2.25 11.18 1.91
CA LEU A 79 1.06 10.37 1.68
C LEU A 79 0.42 10.02 3.02
N THR A 80 -0.87 10.27 3.15
CA THR A 80 -1.66 9.91 4.33
C THR A 80 -2.79 9.00 3.93
N THR A 81 -2.94 7.87 4.60
CA THR A 81 -4.15 7.04 4.53
C THR A 81 -4.78 6.88 5.89
N ILE A 82 -6.11 6.74 5.91
CA ILE A 82 -6.87 6.37 7.10
C ILE A 82 -7.64 5.11 6.75
N VAL A 83 -7.43 4.05 7.53
CA VAL A 83 -7.96 2.72 7.24
C VAL A 83 -8.79 2.17 8.38
N ASN A 84 -9.68 1.25 8.06
CA ASN A 84 -10.35 0.41 9.04
C ASN A 84 -9.33 -0.55 9.67
N PRO A 85 -9.27 -0.65 11.02
CA PRO A 85 -8.30 -1.51 11.69
C PRO A 85 -8.50 -3.01 11.44
N LYS A 86 -9.68 -3.45 11.01
CA LYS A 86 -10.01 -4.87 10.83
C LYS A 86 -9.41 -5.47 9.56
N ASP A 87 -9.43 -4.72 8.46
CA ASP A 87 -9.14 -5.21 7.11
C ASP A 87 -8.18 -4.31 6.31
N ALA A 88 -7.69 -3.23 6.93
CA ALA A 88 -6.89 -2.18 6.30
C ALA A 88 -7.58 -1.49 5.11
N ALA A 89 -8.92 -1.66 4.95
CA ALA A 89 -9.67 -0.97 3.91
C ALA A 89 -9.63 0.55 4.14
N PRO A 90 -9.23 1.36 3.15
CA PRO A 90 -9.12 2.80 3.33
C PRO A 90 -10.50 3.46 3.39
N VAL A 91 -10.60 4.50 4.20
CA VAL A 91 -11.74 5.43 4.25
C VAL A 91 -11.36 6.81 3.71
N TYR A 92 -10.07 7.13 3.71
CA TYR A 92 -9.54 8.38 3.18
C TYR A 92 -8.08 8.20 2.77
N PHE A 93 -7.70 8.84 1.66
CA PHE A 93 -6.32 8.96 1.20
C PHE A 93 -6.03 10.37 0.72
N GLN A 94 -4.81 10.83 0.98
CA GLN A 94 -4.29 12.10 0.50
C GLN A 94 -2.82 11.93 0.13
N LYS A 95 -2.45 12.53 -1.00
CA LYS A 95 -1.08 12.55 -1.53
C LYS A 95 -0.70 13.97 -1.87
N HIS A 96 0.43 14.43 -1.34
CA HIS A 96 1.11 15.66 -1.74
C HIS A 96 2.51 15.25 -2.21
N CYS A 97 2.75 15.33 -3.51
CA CYS A 97 4.03 15.00 -4.12
C CYS A 97 4.65 16.23 -4.74
N PHE A 98 5.95 16.39 -4.50
CA PHE A 98 6.81 17.38 -5.08
C PHE A 98 7.97 16.64 -5.73
N GLU A 99 7.87 16.39 -7.04
CA GLU A 99 8.85 15.63 -7.83
C GLU A 99 9.46 16.58 -8.87
N GLY A 100 10.63 17.14 -8.58
CA GLY A 100 11.21 18.20 -9.39
C GLY A 100 10.29 19.42 -9.46
N ASP A 101 9.87 19.78 -10.68
CA ASP A 101 8.93 20.89 -10.91
C ASP A 101 7.45 20.48 -10.84
N ASP A 102 7.16 19.20 -10.76
CA ASP A 102 5.79 18.69 -10.70
C ASP A 102 5.26 18.73 -9.26
N ILE A 103 4.11 19.37 -9.09
CA ILE A 103 3.38 19.40 -7.83
C ILE A 103 2.02 18.75 -8.07
N VAL A 104 1.78 17.66 -7.36
CA VAL A 104 0.53 16.92 -7.44
C VAL A 104 -0.09 16.80 -6.05
N LYS A 105 -1.37 17.20 -5.96
CA LYS A 105 -2.19 16.94 -4.78
C LYS A 105 -3.35 16.04 -5.17
N GLU A 106 -3.47 14.91 -4.50
CA GLU A 106 -4.57 13.98 -4.72
C GLU A 106 -5.31 13.71 -3.42
N ARG A 107 -6.63 13.51 -3.52
CA ARG A 107 -7.49 13.08 -2.41
C ARG A 107 -8.44 12.02 -2.92
N VAL A 108 -8.65 10.99 -2.10
CA VAL A 108 -9.64 9.96 -2.36
C VAL A 108 -10.45 9.75 -1.08
N THR A 109 -11.77 9.78 -1.22
CA THR A 109 -12.69 9.38 -0.16
C THR A 109 -13.34 8.07 -0.57
N PHE A 110 -13.25 7.07 0.31
CA PHE A 110 -13.83 5.76 0.08
C PHE A 110 -15.11 5.62 0.88
N SER A 111 -16.10 4.97 0.29
CA SER A 111 -17.38 4.66 0.93
C SER A 111 -17.98 3.37 0.38
N THR A 112 -18.98 2.83 1.06
CA THR A 112 -19.77 1.70 0.56
C THR A 112 -21.08 2.23 0.01
N THR A 113 -21.43 1.85 -1.20
CA THR A 113 -22.72 2.17 -1.83
C THR A 113 -23.85 1.33 -1.22
N SER A 114 -25.11 1.71 -1.46
CA SER A 114 -26.29 0.97 -0.96
C SER A 114 -26.36 -0.48 -1.45
N ASP A 115 -25.76 -0.77 -2.62
CA ASP A 115 -25.68 -2.11 -3.20
C ASP A 115 -24.39 -2.87 -2.79
N GLY A 116 -23.65 -2.35 -1.79
CA GLY A 116 -22.48 -3.01 -1.19
C GLY A 116 -21.17 -2.88 -1.97
N ARG A 117 -21.13 -2.07 -3.04
CA ARG A 117 -19.87 -1.81 -3.78
C ARG A 117 -19.00 -0.77 -3.08
N CYS A 118 -17.71 -0.88 -3.26
CA CYS A 118 -16.76 0.18 -2.87
C CYS A 118 -16.88 1.33 -3.87
N SER A 119 -17.03 2.55 -3.37
CA SER A 119 -17.00 3.80 -4.14
C SER A 119 -15.76 4.59 -3.77
N ALA A 120 -15.02 5.07 -4.76
CA ALA A 120 -13.88 5.95 -4.61
C ALA A 120 -14.18 7.30 -5.31
N SER A 121 -14.30 8.35 -4.52
CA SER A 121 -14.41 9.73 -5.02
C SER A 121 -13.02 10.36 -4.99
N MET A 122 -12.48 10.60 -6.17
CA MET A 122 -11.08 10.98 -6.43
C MET A 122 -11.00 12.41 -6.94
N ARG A 123 -10.04 13.18 -6.44
CA ARG A 123 -9.70 14.52 -6.91
C ARG A 123 -8.19 14.68 -7.04
N LYS A 124 -7.75 15.24 -8.15
CA LYS A 124 -6.36 15.57 -8.43
C LYS A 124 -6.25 17.05 -8.83
N ASP A 125 -5.46 17.79 -8.09
CA ASP A 125 -5.14 19.18 -8.35
C ASP A 125 -3.72 19.26 -8.94
N TYR A 126 -3.57 19.92 -10.09
CA TYR A 126 -2.31 20.12 -10.79
C TYR A 126 -1.71 21.49 -10.47
N LYS A 127 -0.38 21.64 -10.62
CA LYS A 127 0.35 22.89 -10.39
C LYS A 127 -0.19 24.08 -11.19
N ASP A 128 -0.67 23.84 -12.41
CA ASP A 128 -1.21 24.86 -13.34
C ASP A 128 -2.67 25.26 -13.04
N GLY A 129 -3.23 24.78 -11.93
CA GLY A 129 -4.60 25.07 -11.51
C GLY A 129 -5.66 24.16 -12.12
N ARG A 130 -5.32 23.27 -13.03
CA ARG A 130 -6.26 22.25 -13.52
C ARG A 130 -6.68 21.32 -12.40
N VAL A 131 -7.93 20.88 -12.44
CA VAL A 131 -8.51 19.93 -11.51
C VAL A 131 -9.11 18.78 -12.31
N LYS A 132 -8.83 17.53 -11.88
CA LYS A 132 -9.50 16.33 -12.37
C LYS A 132 -10.29 15.73 -11.22
N GLU A 133 -11.56 15.43 -11.45
CA GLU A 133 -12.42 14.72 -10.48
C GLU A 133 -13.05 13.51 -11.15
N LYS A 134 -13.18 12.43 -10.41
CA LYS A 134 -13.83 11.21 -10.88
C LYS A 134 -14.36 10.41 -9.69
N THR A 135 -15.57 9.93 -9.79
CA THR A 135 -16.10 8.92 -8.89
C THR A 135 -16.25 7.60 -9.64
N ALA A 136 -15.74 6.53 -9.07
CA ALA A 136 -15.84 5.20 -9.65
C ALA A 136 -16.23 4.18 -8.58
N THR A 137 -16.93 3.12 -8.99
CA THR A 137 -17.37 2.04 -8.11
C THR A 137 -16.78 0.71 -8.54
N SER A 138 -16.56 -0.17 -7.57
CA SER A 138 -16.00 -1.51 -7.78
C SER A 138 -16.72 -2.54 -6.90
N LYS A 139 -16.89 -3.76 -7.40
CA LYS A 139 -17.33 -4.90 -6.58
C LYS A 139 -16.22 -5.39 -5.64
N SER A 140 -14.97 -5.18 -6.02
CA SER A 140 -13.79 -5.48 -5.20
C SER A 140 -13.44 -4.28 -4.33
N GLN A 141 -12.81 -4.53 -3.18
CA GLN A 141 -12.24 -3.48 -2.35
C GLN A 141 -11.24 -2.64 -3.16
N VAL A 142 -11.33 -1.33 -3.01
CA VAL A 142 -10.38 -0.37 -3.59
C VAL A 142 -9.43 0.10 -2.49
N TYR A 143 -8.14 -0.01 -2.73
CA TYR A 143 -7.06 0.46 -1.84
C TYR A 143 -6.38 1.71 -2.40
N ASP A 144 -5.49 2.30 -1.63
CA ASP A 144 -4.52 3.30 -2.04
C ASP A 144 -3.09 2.78 -1.83
N MET A 145 -2.09 3.52 -2.29
CA MET A 145 -0.67 3.11 -2.26
C MET A 145 -0.14 2.77 -0.85
N VAL A 146 -0.63 3.44 0.19
CA VAL A 146 -0.18 3.24 1.58
C VAL A 146 -1.01 2.15 2.25
N SER A 147 -2.31 2.09 2.00
CA SER A 147 -3.18 1.06 2.58
C SER A 147 -2.83 -0.35 2.10
N VAL A 148 -2.28 -0.51 0.87
CA VAL A 148 -1.72 -1.81 0.39
C VAL A 148 -0.57 -2.29 1.28
N VAL A 149 0.26 -1.38 1.78
CA VAL A 149 1.34 -1.73 2.72
C VAL A 149 0.76 -2.21 4.05
N GLY A 150 -0.30 -1.53 4.53
CA GLY A 150 -1.07 -1.96 5.69
C GLY A 150 -1.73 -3.32 5.48
N PHE A 151 -2.33 -3.55 4.31
CA PHE A 151 -2.91 -4.84 3.92
C PHE A 151 -1.89 -5.97 3.99
N ALA A 152 -0.68 -5.79 3.42
CA ALA A 152 0.39 -6.79 3.48
C ALA A 152 0.79 -7.18 4.92
N ARG A 153 0.75 -6.22 5.86
CA ARG A 153 1.00 -6.48 7.30
C ARG A 153 -0.15 -7.26 7.95
N ALA A 154 -1.38 -7.02 7.53
CA ALA A 154 -2.59 -7.59 8.13
C ALA A 154 -2.94 -9.00 7.62
N ILE A 155 -2.28 -9.50 6.57
CA ILE A 155 -2.57 -10.81 5.98
C ILE A 155 -2.41 -11.92 7.04
N ASN A 156 -3.45 -12.77 7.16
CA ASN A 156 -3.38 -13.98 7.94
C ASN A 156 -2.40 -14.99 7.32
N THR A 157 -1.43 -15.43 8.11
CA THR A 157 -0.36 -16.33 7.64
C THR A 157 -0.72 -17.81 7.69
N GLY A 158 -1.79 -18.18 8.37
CA GLY A 158 -2.19 -19.58 8.55
C GLY A 158 -2.41 -20.34 7.23
N ASN A 159 -2.85 -19.64 6.19
CA ASN A 159 -3.16 -20.20 4.88
C ASN A 159 -2.28 -19.61 3.75
N LEU A 160 -1.07 -19.12 4.08
CA LEU A 160 -0.14 -18.62 3.07
C LEU A 160 0.65 -19.78 2.45
N TYR A 161 0.67 -19.82 1.11
CA TYR A 161 1.56 -20.67 0.33
C TYR A 161 2.21 -19.84 -0.77
N LYS A 162 3.42 -20.18 -1.17
CA LYS A 162 4.15 -19.49 -2.24
C LYS A 162 3.32 -19.44 -3.53
N GLY A 163 3.17 -18.26 -4.10
CA GLY A 163 2.33 -18.01 -5.26
C GLY A 163 0.87 -17.63 -4.95
N LYS A 164 0.45 -17.63 -3.66
CA LYS A 164 -0.89 -17.15 -3.31
C LYS A 164 -1.09 -15.72 -3.75
N ARG A 165 -2.21 -15.44 -4.40
CA ARG A 165 -2.55 -14.16 -5.04
C ARG A 165 -3.71 -13.51 -4.32
N PHE A 166 -3.63 -12.19 -4.13
CA PHE A 166 -4.67 -11.33 -3.59
C PHE A 166 -4.95 -10.24 -4.62
N SER A 167 -6.07 -10.38 -5.34
CA SER A 167 -6.49 -9.41 -6.36
C SER A 167 -7.35 -8.33 -5.72
N PHE A 168 -7.09 -7.07 -6.05
CA PHE A 168 -7.84 -5.91 -5.60
C PHE A 168 -7.75 -4.77 -6.63
N LYS A 169 -8.37 -3.65 -6.32
CA LYS A 169 -8.29 -2.43 -7.11
C LYS A 169 -7.47 -1.38 -6.37
N LEU A 170 -6.72 -0.56 -7.11
CA LEU A 170 -5.99 0.58 -6.58
C LEU A 170 -6.55 1.88 -7.15
N ALA A 171 -6.80 2.87 -6.29
CA ALA A 171 -7.12 4.23 -6.71
C ALA A 171 -5.83 5.04 -6.82
N ASP A 172 -5.49 5.49 -8.04
CA ASP A 172 -4.35 6.37 -8.33
C ASP A 172 -4.67 7.30 -9.50
N ALA A 173 -4.21 8.54 -9.44
CA ALA A 173 -4.32 9.54 -10.52
C ALA A 173 -5.74 9.72 -11.10
N CYS A 174 -6.79 9.61 -10.26
CA CYS A 174 -8.21 9.58 -10.65
C CYS A 174 -8.59 8.40 -11.56
N GLU A 175 -7.89 7.29 -11.43
CA GLU A 175 -8.24 6.02 -12.08
C GLU A 175 -8.34 4.90 -11.03
N ILE A 176 -9.06 3.82 -11.39
CA ILE A 176 -9.08 2.57 -10.63
C ILE A 176 -8.42 1.52 -11.51
N ILE A 177 -7.31 0.97 -11.03
CA ILE A 177 -6.50 -0.02 -11.75
C ILE A 177 -6.54 -1.37 -11.06
N ASP A 178 -6.33 -2.44 -11.82
CA ASP A 178 -6.20 -3.79 -11.28
C ASP A 178 -4.80 -4.01 -10.74
N GLU A 179 -4.73 -4.54 -9.52
CA GLU A 179 -3.47 -4.88 -8.86
C GLU A 179 -3.56 -6.27 -8.23
N VAL A 180 -2.42 -6.93 -8.14
CA VAL A 180 -2.31 -8.24 -7.50
C VAL A 180 -1.11 -8.28 -6.56
N LEU A 181 -1.35 -8.56 -5.29
CA LEU A 181 -0.29 -8.86 -4.33
C LEU A 181 -0.05 -10.37 -4.32
N ILE A 182 1.20 -10.78 -4.54
CA ILE A 182 1.60 -12.19 -4.66
C ILE A 182 2.58 -12.53 -3.55
N TYR A 183 2.25 -13.50 -2.72
CA TYR A 183 3.16 -14.01 -1.70
C TYR A 183 4.27 -14.85 -2.35
N GLN A 184 5.53 -14.48 -2.14
CA GLN A 184 6.71 -15.13 -2.74
C GLN A 184 7.36 -16.17 -1.82
N GLY A 185 6.87 -16.33 -0.58
CA GLY A 185 7.52 -17.16 0.44
C GLY A 185 8.28 -16.33 1.46
N LYS A 186 9.22 -16.97 2.17
CA LYS A 186 10.04 -16.34 3.20
C LYS A 186 11.47 -16.17 2.71
N GLU A 187 12.09 -15.06 3.08
CA GLU A 187 13.50 -14.74 2.78
C GLU A 187 14.16 -14.14 4.01
N VAL A 188 15.49 -14.28 4.11
CA VAL A 188 16.29 -13.63 5.15
C VAL A 188 16.84 -12.32 4.60
N VAL A 189 16.38 -11.19 5.16
CA VAL A 189 16.89 -9.86 4.85
C VAL A 189 17.93 -9.45 5.89
N LYS A 190 19.10 -9.02 5.43
CA LYS A 190 20.17 -8.53 6.29
C LYS A 190 20.21 -6.99 6.25
N ILE A 191 20.02 -6.37 7.42
CA ILE A 191 20.17 -4.92 7.62
C ILE A 191 21.32 -4.73 8.60
N ASN A 192 22.42 -4.17 8.13
CA ASN A 192 23.70 -4.09 8.88
C ASN A 192 24.12 -5.50 9.36
N SER A 193 24.26 -5.71 10.66
CA SER A 193 24.58 -7.02 11.26
C SER A 193 23.36 -7.87 11.59
N LYS A 194 22.14 -7.29 11.59
CA LYS A 194 20.92 -7.98 12.00
C LYS A 194 20.28 -8.72 10.83
N LYS A 195 19.82 -9.94 11.05
CA LYS A 195 19.07 -10.78 10.10
C LYS A 195 17.60 -10.78 10.50
N PHE A 196 16.72 -10.61 9.51
CA PHE A 196 15.26 -10.69 9.66
C PHE A 196 14.72 -11.81 8.78
N SER A 197 13.98 -12.75 9.35
CA SER A 197 13.11 -13.62 8.56
C SER A 197 11.94 -12.78 8.08
N CYS A 198 11.72 -12.67 6.79
CA CYS A 198 10.68 -11.85 6.20
C CYS A 198 9.77 -12.66 5.30
N MET A 199 8.48 -12.42 5.41
CA MET A 199 7.51 -12.75 4.36
C MET A 199 7.66 -11.75 3.22
N VAL A 200 7.70 -12.24 1.99
CA VAL A 200 7.93 -11.42 0.81
C VAL A 200 6.65 -11.35 -0.02
N PHE A 201 6.20 -10.13 -0.30
CA PHE A 201 5.03 -9.86 -1.12
C PHE A 201 5.42 -9.01 -2.32
N ARG A 202 5.08 -9.48 -3.51
CA ARG A 202 5.28 -8.77 -4.78
C ARG A 202 3.96 -8.19 -5.25
N LEU A 203 3.89 -6.87 -5.41
CA LEU A 203 2.78 -6.16 -6.03
C LEU A 203 3.02 -6.03 -7.51
N VAL A 204 2.04 -6.42 -8.32
CA VAL A 204 2.09 -6.38 -9.77
C VAL A 204 0.82 -5.76 -10.34
N GLU A 205 0.99 -5.05 -11.45
CA GLU A 205 -0.09 -4.55 -12.29
C GLU A 205 -0.26 -5.50 -13.49
N PRO A 206 -1.42 -6.18 -13.61
CA PRO A 206 -1.73 -6.96 -14.81
C PRO A 206 -1.99 -6.04 -16.01
N TYR A 207 -1.46 -6.38 -17.18
CA TYR A 207 -1.74 -5.65 -18.41
C TYR A 207 -1.77 -6.58 -19.62
N GLN A 208 -2.28 -6.09 -20.74
CA GLN A 208 -2.28 -6.81 -22.01
C GLN A 208 -1.22 -6.25 -22.96
N GLU A 209 -0.41 -7.11 -23.53
CA GLU A 209 0.54 -6.74 -24.58
C GLU A 209 0.44 -7.71 -25.75
N LYS A 210 0.06 -7.21 -26.91
CA LYS A 210 -0.14 -8.02 -28.15
C LYS A 210 -1.05 -9.23 -27.92
N GLY A 211 -2.14 -9.03 -27.16
CA GLY A 211 -3.13 -10.07 -26.82
C GLY A 211 -2.65 -11.10 -25.77
N LYS A 212 -1.47 -10.91 -25.15
CA LYS A 212 -0.97 -11.78 -24.08
C LYS A 212 -1.06 -11.07 -22.74
N ALA A 213 -1.57 -11.77 -21.73
CA ALA A 213 -1.57 -11.29 -20.35
C ALA A 213 -0.13 -11.23 -19.82
N LYS A 214 0.25 -10.09 -19.27
CA LYS A 214 1.54 -9.83 -18.64
C LYS A 214 1.35 -9.16 -17.29
N GLU A 215 2.41 -9.10 -16.50
CA GLU A 215 2.46 -8.43 -15.21
C GLU A 215 3.67 -7.49 -15.16
N ARG A 216 3.45 -6.29 -14.65
CA ARG A 216 4.51 -5.32 -14.37
C ARG A 216 4.75 -5.27 -12.86
N ASP A 217 5.99 -5.46 -12.44
CA ASP A 217 6.39 -5.29 -11.05
C ASP A 217 6.29 -3.81 -10.64
N ILE A 218 5.64 -3.55 -9.52
CA ILE A 218 5.48 -2.21 -8.93
C ILE A 218 6.30 -2.11 -7.64
N LEU A 219 6.12 -3.07 -6.73
CA LEU A 219 6.67 -3.00 -5.39
C LEU A 219 6.90 -4.41 -4.84
N THR A 220 8.02 -4.62 -4.14
CA THR A 220 8.21 -5.79 -3.28
C THR A 220 8.30 -5.33 -1.84
N ILE A 221 7.49 -5.92 -0.96
CA ILE A 221 7.39 -5.60 0.46
C ILE A 221 7.95 -6.78 1.26
N TYR A 222 8.87 -6.50 2.17
CA TYR A 222 9.46 -7.48 3.08
C TYR A 222 8.94 -7.20 4.48
N VAL A 223 8.04 -8.04 4.97
CA VAL A 223 7.40 -7.94 6.29
C VAL A 223 8.03 -8.95 7.21
N SER A 224 8.49 -8.57 8.41
CA SER A 224 9.06 -9.50 9.38
C SER A 224 8.06 -10.59 9.73
N ASP A 225 8.57 -11.86 9.79
CA ASP A 225 7.77 -13.04 10.12
C ASP A 225 7.73 -13.25 11.63
N ASP A 226 7.24 -12.23 12.32
CA ASP A 226 7.05 -12.20 13.77
C ASP A 226 5.75 -11.43 14.12
N ALA A 227 5.43 -11.35 15.40
CA ALA A 227 4.23 -10.65 15.87
C ALA A 227 4.26 -9.14 15.60
N GLN A 228 5.43 -8.53 15.32
CA GLN A 228 5.55 -7.10 15.06
C GLN A 228 5.14 -6.75 13.63
N ARG A 229 5.28 -7.70 12.68
CA ARG A 229 4.98 -7.45 11.25
C ARG A 229 5.64 -6.19 10.72
N THR A 230 6.88 -5.95 11.15
CA THR A 230 7.65 -4.76 10.75
C THR A 230 7.97 -4.81 9.26
N ILE A 231 7.77 -3.70 8.56
CA ILE A 231 8.23 -3.57 7.17
C ILE A 231 9.74 -3.32 7.23
N VAL A 232 10.52 -4.34 6.87
CA VAL A 232 11.99 -4.33 6.96
C VAL A 232 12.61 -3.66 5.74
N GLN A 233 12.04 -3.91 4.56
CA GLN A 233 12.51 -3.38 3.29
C GLN A 233 11.36 -3.24 2.31
N MET A 234 11.49 -2.28 1.39
CA MET A 234 10.63 -2.13 0.22
C MET A 234 11.53 -1.91 -1.01
N ASP A 235 11.27 -2.66 -2.09
CA ASP A 235 11.95 -2.49 -3.38
C ASP A 235 10.91 -1.96 -4.37
N ILE A 236 11.07 -0.71 -4.82
CA ILE A 236 10.13 0.02 -5.67
C ILE A 236 10.67 -0.03 -7.10
N LYS A 237 9.82 -0.39 -8.05
CA LYS A 237 10.16 -0.42 -9.48
C LYS A 237 9.60 0.82 -10.17
N PHE A 238 10.44 1.50 -10.93
CA PHE A 238 10.05 2.60 -11.83
C PHE A 238 10.09 2.13 -13.28
N LYS A 239 9.61 2.95 -14.19
CA LYS A 239 9.78 2.70 -15.63
C LYS A 239 11.26 2.56 -16.01
N VAL A 240 12.13 3.33 -15.36
CA VAL A 240 13.58 3.26 -15.51
C VAL A 240 14.21 3.16 -14.13
N GLY A 241 14.83 2.04 -13.83
CA GLY A 241 15.52 1.82 -12.55
C GLY A 241 14.63 1.34 -11.41
N SER A 242 15.18 1.39 -10.21
CA SER A 242 14.49 0.99 -8.97
C SER A 242 15.05 1.71 -7.76
N ALA A 243 14.22 1.93 -6.76
CA ALA A 243 14.64 2.38 -5.44
C ALA A 243 14.48 1.25 -4.42
N LYS A 244 15.26 1.33 -3.35
CA LYS A 244 15.19 0.42 -2.22
C LYS A 244 15.13 1.21 -0.93
N ALA A 245 14.09 1.00 -0.13
CA ALA A 245 13.99 1.56 1.22
C ALA A 245 14.32 0.47 2.23
N LYS A 246 15.32 0.70 3.09
CA LYS A 246 15.76 -0.22 4.16
C LYS A 246 15.54 0.42 5.51
N ILE A 247 14.98 -0.35 6.46
CA ILE A 247 14.72 0.13 7.81
C ILE A 247 16.02 0.58 8.50
N ILE A 248 15.92 1.66 9.28
CA ILE A 248 16.95 2.12 10.19
C ILE A 248 16.67 1.47 11.55
N LEU A 249 17.68 0.78 12.11
CA LEU A 249 17.62 0.09 13.40
C LEU A 249 17.98 1.00 14.55
#